data_754627d068d743bb1d0e9106c8bbccf9
#
_entry.id   754627d068d743bb1d0e9106c8bbccf9
#
_cell.length_a   1.000
_cell.length_b   1.000
_cell.length_c   1.000
_cell.angle_alpha   90.00
_cell.angle_beta   90.00
_cell.angle_gamma   90.00
#
_symmetry.space_group_name_H-M   'P 1'
#
loop_
_entity.id
_entity.type
_entity.pdbx_description
1 polymer ?
#
loop_
_entity_poly.entity_id
_entity_poly.type
_entity_poly.pdbx_seq_one_letter_code
_entity_poly.pdbx_strand_id
1 'polypeptide(L)'
;VDIAGLVRGASHGEGLGNKFLSHIRECDAIVHVVRCFEDDNIIHVDGSVDPARDIETINLELVFADMETVEKRLDKARKLFKTGDKKYVAEAETAEKLYAHLESGKPARTCALTEDEQAIVDGWFLLTDKPVIYVANIAEDALDGIDTNPLVHIVRDIARQEHAECVAISAQIEEEIAGMEADERAMFLEELGIEKSGLDTLITACYHLLGLISFLTAGSDECRAWTIKRGTKAPQAAGKIHTDFERGFIRAEIVPFETLK
;
A
#
# COMPACT_ATOMS: atom_id res chain seq x y z
N VAL A 1 7.48 -5.98 -3.05
CA VAL A 1 7.60 -6.62 -4.36
C VAL A 1 7.53 -5.53 -5.41
N ASP A 2 8.62 -5.38 -6.18
CA ASP A 2 8.60 -4.49 -7.34
C ASP A 2 7.79 -5.14 -8.47
N ILE A 3 6.86 -4.38 -9.05
CA ILE A 3 5.93 -4.87 -10.07
C ILE A 3 6.09 -4.00 -11.30
N ALA A 4 6.34 -4.61 -12.47
CA ALA A 4 6.45 -3.88 -13.73
C ALA A 4 5.22 -2.96 -13.94
N GLY A 5 5.46 -1.76 -14.47
CA GLY A 5 4.39 -0.75 -14.59
C GLY A 5 3.15 -1.26 -15.32
N LEU A 6 2.00 -0.94 -14.77
CA LEU A 6 0.70 -1.20 -15.40
C LEU A 6 0.55 -0.29 -16.62
N VAL A 7 0.18 -0.89 -17.74
CA VAL A 7 -0.23 -0.17 -18.95
C VAL A 7 -1.70 -0.40 -19.24
N ARG A 8 -2.33 0.50 -19.95
CA ARG A 8 -3.73 0.37 -20.37
C ARG A 8 -4.00 -1.00 -21.02
N GLY A 9 -5.08 -1.66 -20.64
CA GLY A 9 -5.47 -2.97 -21.15
C GLY A 9 -4.85 -4.16 -20.42
N ALA A 10 -4.16 -3.97 -19.32
CA ALA A 10 -3.57 -5.05 -18.52
C ALA A 10 -4.62 -6.00 -17.95
N SER A 11 -5.81 -5.48 -17.63
CA SER A 11 -6.96 -6.28 -17.15
C SER A 11 -7.54 -7.21 -18.21
N HIS A 12 -7.39 -6.89 -19.51
CA HIS A 12 -7.94 -7.64 -20.63
C HIS A 12 -6.90 -8.48 -21.37
N GLY A 13 -5.60 -8.43 -20.96
CA GLY A 13 -4.49 -9.12 -21.60
C GLY A 13 -4.31 -10.56 -21.13
N GLU A 14 -4.21 -11.51 -22.06
CA GLU A 14 -3.80 -12.88 -21.76
C GLU A 14 -2.31 -12.90 -21.33
N GLY A 15 -2.01 -13.42 -20.15
CA GLY A 15 -0.68 -13.78 -19.69
C GLY A 15 -0.02 -12.81 -18.69
N LEU A 16 0.68 -11.76 -19.12
CA LEU A 16 1.47 -10.90 -18.24
C LEU A 16 0.61 -10.04 -17.29
N GLY A 17 -0.52 -9.51 -17.76
CA GLY A 17 -1.44 -8.73 -16.94
C GLY A 17 -2.03 -9.53 -15.79
N ASN A 18 -2.46 -10.77 -16.02
CA ASN A 18 -3.01 -11.64 -14.97
C ASN A 18 -1.97 -12.04 -13.91
N LYS A 19 -0.70 -12.25 -14.28
CA LYS A 19 0.39 -12.46 -13.31
C LYS A 19 0.65 -11.23 -12.46
N PHE A 20 0.63 -10.06 -13.07
CA PHE A 20 0.77 -8.80 -12.40
C PHE A 20 -0.33 -8.59 -11.33
N LEU A 21 -1.59 -8.74 -11.73
CA LEU A 21 -2.73 -8.62 -10.81
C LEU A 21 -2.69 -9.65 -9.68
N SER A 22 -2.17 -10.87 -9.93
CA SER A 22 -2.01 -11.88 -8.88
C SER A 22 -0.98 -11.47 -7.83
N HIS A 23 0.13 -10.84 -8.21
CA HIS A 23 1.12 -10.33 -7.26
C HIS A 23 0.55 -9.23 -6.38
N ILE A 24 -0.26 -8.31 -6.95
CA ILE A 24 -0.94 -7.30 -6.14
C ILE A 24 -1.91 -7.95 -5.14
N ARG A 25 -2.62 -9.02 -5.53
CA ARG A 25 -3.55 -9.71 -4.63
C ARG A 25 -2.86 -10.25 -3.37
N GLU A 26 -1.60 -10.66 -3.48
CA GLU A 26 -0.81 -11.21 -2.37
C GLU A 26 -0.24 -10.13 -1.42
N CYS A 27 -0.22 -8.86 -1.85
CA CYS A 27 0.30 -7.75 -1.04
C CYS A 27 -0.76 -7.25 -0.04
N ASP A 28 -0.32 -6.72 1.11
CA ASP A 28 -1.21 -6.14 2.13
C ASP A 28 -1.52 -4.66 1.86
N ALA A 29 -0.69 -3.95 1.08
CA ALA A 29 -0.86 -2.54 0.71
C ALA A 29 -0.22 -2.26 -0.65
N ILE A 30 -0.57 -1.14 -1.26
CA ILE A 30 -0.03 -0.67 -2.53
C ILE A 30 0.75 0.62 -2.30
N VAL A 31 1.96 0.70 -2.84
CA VAL A 31 2.70 1.94 -3.00
C VAL A 31 2.57 2.37 -4.46
N HIS A 32 1.82 3.44 -4.70
CA HIS A 32 1.57 3.95 -6.04
C HIS A 32 2.53 5.10 -6.34
N VAL A 33 3.58 4.81 -7.10
CA VAL A 33 4.58 5.81 -7.50
C VAL A 33 4.07 6.58 -8.71
N VAL A 34 4.00 7.90 -8.59
CA VAL A 34 3.43 8.82 -9.58
C VAL A 34 4.51 9.80 -10.00
N ARG A 35 4.74 9.92 -11.30
CA ARG A 35 5.71 10.86 -11.85
C ARG A 35 5.20 12.31 -11.72
N CYS A 36 5.98 13.14 -11.03
CA CYS A 36 5.70 14.55 -10.79
C CYS A 36 6.85 15.46 -11.23
N PHE A 37 7.52 15.12 -12.32
CA PHE A 37 8.61 15.87 -12.91
C PHE A 37 8.61 15.73 -14.44
N GLU A 38 9.14 16.72 -15.13
CA GLU A 38 9.38 16.69 -16.57
C GLU A 38 10.85 16.40 -16.84
N ASP A 39 11.13 15.54 -17.81
CA ASP A 39 12.47 15.21 -18.29
C ASP A 39 12.35 14.76 -19.76
N ASP A 40 13.01 15.48 -20.65
CA ASP A 40 13.00 15.23 -22.10
C ASP A 40 13.65 13.89 -22.48
N ASN A 41 14.52 13.35 -21.61
CA ASN A 41 15.19 12.07 -21.84
C ASN A 41 14.34 10.88 -21.41
N ILE A 42 13.28 11.09 -20.61
CA ILE A 42 12.39 10.04 -20.11
C ILE A 42 11.03 10.16 -20.80
N ILE A 43 10.82 9.29 -21.79
CA ILE A 43 9.57 9.29 -22.57
C ILE A 43 8.41 8.87 -21.67
N HIS A 44 7.31 9.66 -21.69
CA HIS A 44 6.05 9.30 -21.11
C HIS A 44 5.16 8.56 -22.13
N VAL A 45 4.48 7.49 -21.72
CA VAL A 45 3.63 6.66 -22.61
C VAL A 45 2.55 7.52 -23.30
N ASP A 46 1.93 8.45 -22.57
CA ASP A 46 0.88 9.34 -23.08
C ASP A 46 1.43 10.70 -23.58
N GLY A 47 2.75 10.85 -23.69
CA GLY A 47 3.40 12.02 -24.29
C GLY A 47 3.49 13.27 -23.41
N SER A 48 2.88 13.26 -22.21
CA SER A 48 2.94 14.36 -21.24
C SER A 48 2.80 13.83 -19.82
N VAL A 49 3.37 14.53 -18.85
CA VAL A 49 3.23 14.23 -17.42
C VAL A 49 1.89 14.78 -16.93
N ASP A 50 1.03 13.92 -16.43
CA ASP A 50 -0.26 14.27 -15.84
C ASP A 50 -0.59 13.30 -14.70
N PRO A 51 -0.25 13.65 -13.44
CA PRO A 51 -0.46 12.78 -12.30
C PRO A 51 -1.92 12.32 -12.11
N ALA A 52 -2.90 13.18 -12.41
CA ALA A 52 -4.30 12.82 -12.25
C ALA A 52 -4.71 11.74 -13.24
N ARG A 53 -4.40 11.92 -14.51
CA ARG A 53 -4.66 10.94 -15.56
C ARG A 53 -3.94 9.62 -15.29
N ASP A 54 -2.69 9.68 -14.85
CA ASP A 54 -1.87 8.49 -14.64
C ASP A 54 -2.39 7.67 -13.46
N ILE A 55 -2.80 8.32 -12.36
CA ILE A 55 -3.47 7.67 -11.22
C ILE A 55 -4.81 7.07 -11.65
N GLU A 56 -5.65 7.83 -12.37
CA GLU A 56 -6.95 7.36 -12.84
C GLU A 56 -6.81 6.13 -13.73
N THR A 57 -5.84 6.13 -14.65
CA THR A 57 -5.57 5.02 -15.56
C THR A 57 -5.28 3.73 -14.78
N ILE A 58 -4.41 3.78 -13.79
CA ILE A 58 -4.07 2.63 -12.96
C ILE A 58 -5.26 2.19 -12.11
N ASN A 59 -5.95 3.15 -11.47
CA ASN A 59 -7.13 2.84 -10.65
C ASN A 59 -8.21 2.14 -11.48
N LEU A 60 -8.50 2.60 -12.70
CA LEU A 60 -9.48 1.98 -13.58
C LEU A 60 -9.12 0.53 -13.96
N GLU A 61 -7.85 0.25 -14.28
CA GLU A 61 -7.40 -1.13 -14.56
C GLU A 61 -7.64 -2.08 -13.37
N LEU A 62 -7.36 -1.59 -12.14
CA LEU A 62 -7.61 -2.37 -10.93
C LEU A 62 -9.11 -2.53 -10.65
N VAL A 63 -9.91 -1.49 -10.89
CA VAL A 63 -11.36 -1.50 -10.75
C VAL A 63 -11.99 -2.53 -11.69
N PHE A 64 -11.59 -2.57 -12.97
CA PHE A 64 -12.10 -3.56 -13.92
C PHE A 64 -11.82 -5.00 -13.46
N ALA A 65 -10.62 -5.27 -12.95
CA ALA A 65 -10.28 -6.59 -12.42
C ALA A 65 -11.12 -6.96 -11.18
N ASP A 66 -11.44 -5.98 -10.34
CA ASP A 66 -12.32 -6.19 -9.17
C ASP A 66 -13.77 -6.36 -9.56
N MET A 67 -14.26 -5.64 -10.57
CA MET A 67 -15.61 -5.81 -11.12
C MET A 67 -15.85 -7.25 -11.55
N GLU A 68 -14.90 -7.87 -12.28
CA GLU A 68 -15.01 -9.29 -12.65
C GLU A 68 -15.08 -10.21 -11.43
N THR A 69 -14.31 -9.89 -10.38
CA THR A 69 -14.30 -10.67 -9.14
C THR A 69 -15.64 -10.56 -8.41
N VAL A 70 -16.16 -9.33 -8.30
CA VAL A 70 -17.44 -9.04 -7.62
C VAL A 70 -18.61 -9.63 -8.41
N GLU A 71 -18.61 -9.56 -9.74
CA GLU A 71 -19.64 -10.16 -10.60
C GLU A 71 -19.74 -11.68 -10.39
N LYS A 72 -18.58 -12.37 -10.38
CA LYS A 72 -18.54 -13.81 -10.10
C LYS A 72 -19.08 -14.16 -8.71
N ARG A 73 -18.81 -13.32 -7.70
CA ARG A 73 -19.34 -13.46 -6.34
C ARG A 73 -20.86 -13.26 -6.31
N LEU A 74 -21.34 -12.19 -6.96
CA LEU A 74 -22.75 -11.89 -7.07
C LEU A 74 -23.53 -13.02 -7.73
N ASP A 75 -23.04 -13.54 -8.85
CA ASP A 75 -23.67 -14.67 -9.56
C ASP A 75 -23.76 -15.92 -8.69
N LYS A 76 -22.70 -16.20 -7.94
CA LYS A 76 -22.68 -17.33 -7.00
C LYS A 76 -23.68 -17.12 -5.87
N ALA A 77 -23.69 -15.94 -5.23
CA ALA A 77 -24.61 -15.61 -4.14
C ALA A 77 -26.07 -15.69 -4.62
N ARG A 78 -26.40 -15.14 -5.80
CA ARG A 78 -27.74 -15.21 -6.39
C ARG A 78 -28.21 -16.64 -6.68
N LYS A 79 -27.33 -17.55 -7.09
CA LYS A 79 -27.67 -18.97 -7.27
C LYS A 79 -27.99 -19.65 -5.95
N LEU A 80 -27.26 -19.30 -4.89
CA LEU A 80 -27.43 -19.88 -3.55
C LEU A 80 -28.52 -19.17 -2.73
N PHE A 81 -28.91 -17.95 -3.10
CA PHE A 81 -30.03 -17.21 -2.50
C PHE A 81 -31.33 -18.04 -2.43
N LYS A 82 -31.56 -18.87 -3.46
CA LYS A 82 -32.74 -19.76 -3.54
C LYS A 82 -32.81 -20.77 -2.40
N THR A 83 -31.73 -20.98 -1.64
CA THR A 83 -31.71 -21.87 -0.47
C THR A 83 -32.30 -21.23 0.79
N GLY A 84 -32.57 -19.90 0.78
CA GLY A 84 -33.14 -19.16 1.92
C GLY A 84 -32.14 -18.85 3.03
N ASP A 85 -30.83 -19.12 2.82
CA ASP A 85 -29.78 -18.81 3.80
C ASP A 85 -29.48 -17.30 3.79
N LYS A 86 -29.68 -16.66 4.96
CA LYS A 86 -29.44 -15.22 5.18
C LYS A 86 -28.03 -14.75 4.82
N LYS A 87 -27.04 -15.64 4.92
CA LYS A 87 -25.66 -15.34 4.55
C LYS A 87 -25.53 -14.97 3.07
N TYR A 88 -26.18 -15.73 2.19
CA TYR A 88 -26.12 -15.46 0.75
C TYR A 88 -26.94 -14.23 0.33
N VAL A 89 -27.95 -13.87 1.13
CA VAL A 89 -28.69 -12.62 0.95
C VAL A 89 -27.76 -11.44 1.20
N ALA A 90 -27.12 -11.40 2.36
CA ALA A 90 -26.19 -10.34 2.72
C ALA A 90 -25.00 -10.25 1.74
N GLU A 91 -24.45 -11.41 1.31
CA GLU A 91 -23.36 -11.43 0.31
C GLU A 91 -23.83 -10.86 -1.05
N ALA A 92 -25.05 -11.15 -1.49
CA ALA A 92 -25.59 -10.63 -2.74
C ALA A 92 -25.83 -9.11 -2.67
N GLU A 93 -26.45 -8.62 -1.59
CA GLU A 93 -26.71 -7.18 -1.38
C GLU A 93 -25.39 -6.39 -1.30
N THR A 94 -24.40 -6.91 -0.58
CA THR A 94 -23.06 -6.31 -0.49
C THR A 94 -22.37 -6.28 -1.86
N ALA A 95 -22.47 -7.36 -2.63
CA ALA A 95 -21.89 -7.45 -3.97
C ALA A 95 -22.56 -6.48 -4.94
N GLU A 96 -23.88 -6.33 -4.91
CA GLU A 96 -24.62 -5.37 -5.76
C GLU A 96 -24.22 -3.93 -5.45
N LYS A 97 -24.16 -3.57 -4.17
CA LYS A 97 -23.73 -2.26 -3.70
C LYS A 97 -22.31 -1.93 -4.17
N LEU A 98 -21.38 -2.86 -3.96
CA LEU A 98 -19.99 -2.68 -4.33
C LEU A 98 -19.80 -2.67 -5.85
N TYR A 99 -20.51 -3.51 -6.60
CA TYR A 99 -20.46 -3.52 -8.06
C TYR A 99 -20.90 -2.16 -8.64
N ALA A 100 -22.00 -1.60 -8.17
CA ALA A 100 -22.47 -0.28 -8.60
C ALA A 100 -21.46 0.84 -8.26
N HIS A 101 -20.74 0.73 -7.14
CA HIS A 101 -19.68 1.66 -6.78
C HIS A 101 -18.48 1.54 -7.73
N LEU A 102 -18.01 0.33 -8.00
CA LEU A 102 -16.91 0.06 -8.94
C LEU A 102 -17.29 0.48 -10.39
N GLU A 103 -18.52 0.24 -10.82
CA GLU A 103 -19.04 0.66 -12.14
C GLU A 103 -18.98 2.18 -12.31
N SER A 104 -19.04 2.96 -11.23
CA SER A 104 -18.82 4.41 -11.26
C SER A 104 -17.35 4.82 -11.40
N GLY A 105 -16.44 3.86 -11.58
CA GLY A 105 -14.99 4.07 -11.72
C GLY A 105 -14.26 4.32 -10.40
N LYS A 106 -14.90 4.08 -9.25
CA LYS A 106 -14.31 4.35 -7.92
C LYS A 106 -13.74 3.08 -7.30
N PRO A 107 -12.58 3.16 -6.62
CA PRO A 107 -11.97 2.02 -5.93
C PRO A 107 -12.82 1.53 -4.76
N ALA A 108 -12.79 0.23 -4.47
CA ALA A 108 -13.58 -0.42 -3.42
C ALA A 108 -13.38 0.23 -2.03
N ARG A 109 -12.14 0.64 -1.69
CA ARG A 109 -11.80 1.32 -0.43
C ARG A 109 -12.56 2.62 -0.16
N THR A 110 -13.17 3.22 -1.18
CA THR A 110 -13.98 4.44 -1.04
C THR A 110 -15.48 4.14 -0.94
N CYS A 111 -15.89 2.86 -0.99
CA CYS A 111 -17.27 2.46 -0.80
C CYS A 111 -17.64 2.52 0.69
N ALA A 112 -18.74 3.19 1.02
CA ALA A 112 -19.22 3.27 2.41
C ALA A 112 -19.85 1.92 2.83
N LEU A 113 -19.04 0.96 3.23
CA LEU A 113 -19.46 -0.34 3.76
C LEU A 113 -19.66 -0.29 5.29
N THR A 114 -20.62 -1.06 5.78
CA THR A 114 -20.74 -1.33 7.23
C THR A 114 -19.67 -2.35 7.65
N GLU A 115 -19.44 -2.52 8.95
CA GLU A 115 -18.49 -3.51 9.47
C GLU A 115 -18.82 -4.93 9.01
N ASP A 116 -20.11 -5.30 8.98
CA ASP A 116 -20.56 -6.61 8.50
C ASP A 116 -20.34 -6.79 7.00
N GLU A 117 -20.60 -5.77 6.20
CA GLU A 117 -20.34 -5.76 4.75
C GLU A 117 -18.83 -5.85 4.47
N GLN A 118 -18.00 -5.10 5.23
CA GLN A 118 -16.54 -5.16 5.10
C GLN A 118 -16.01 -6.56 5.42
N ALA A 119 -16.51 -7.20 6.49
CA ALA A 119 -16.12 -8.56 6.83
C ALA A 119 -16.44 -9.59 5.73
N ILE A 120 -17.49 -9.33 4.92
CA ILE A 120 -17.80 -10.14 3.74
C ILE A 120 -16.77 -9.87 2.63
N VAL A 121 -16.46 -8.59 2.36
CA VAL A 121 -15.56 -8.14 1.29
C VAL A 121 -14.11 -8.54 1.55
N ASP A 122 -13.64 -8.53 2.79
CA ASP A 122 -12.28 -8.95 3.18
C ASP A 122 -11.89 -10.33 2.62
N GLY A 123 -12.86 -11.24 2.54
CA GLY A 123 -12.66 -12.57 1.97
C GLY A 123 -12.61 -12.62 0.43
N TRP A 124 -12.76 -11.50 -0.25
CA TRP A 124 -12.75 -11.44 -1.72
C TRP A 124 -11.40 -11.06 -2.30
N PHE A 125 -10.49 -10.54 -1.47
CA PHE A 125 -9.12 -10.15 -1.86
C PHE A 125 -9.11 -9.15 -3.02
N LEU A 126 -9.95 -8.14 -2.95
CA LEU A 126 -10.04 -7.10 -3.97
C LEU A 126 -8.75 -6.27 -4.02
N LEU A 127 -8.39 -5.84 -5.22
CA LEU A 127 -7.19 -5.05 -5.46
C LEU A 127 -7.38 -3.61 -4.96
N THR A 128 -8.55 -3.04 -5.25
CA THR A 128 -8.88 -1.66 -4.93
C THR A 128 -9.40 -1.45 -3.51
N ASP A 129 -9.61 -2.53 -2.74
CA ASP A 129 -9.90 -2.46 -1.31
C ASP A 129 -8.63 -2.33 -0.46
N LYS A 130 -7.47 -2.65 -1.03
CA LYS A 130 -6.19 -2.52 -0.34
C LYS A 130 -5.87 -1.07 0.00
N PRO A 131 -5.29 -0.81 1.20
CA PRO A 131 -4.78 0.50 1.53
C PRO A 131 -3.67 0.93 0.56
N VAL A 132 -3.60 2.22 0.25
CA VAL A 132 -2.66 2.79 -0.71
C VAL A 132 -1.87 3.94 -0.07
N ILE A 133 -0.59 4.05 -0.44
CA ILE A 133 0.24 5.25 -0.25
C ILE A 133 0.60 5.76 -1.63
N TYR A 134 0.36 7.03 -1.87
CA TYR A 134 0.83 7.70 -3.06
C TYR A 134 2.23 8.26 -2.85
N VAL A 135 3.13 8.00 -3.80
CA VAL A 135 4.47 8.55 -3.81
C VAL A 135 4.60 9.50 -4.99
N ALA A 136 4.61 10.80 -4.70
CA ALA A 136 4.89 11.81 -5.70
C ALA A 136 6.41 11.83 -5.97
N ASN A 137 6.84 11.23 -7.08
CA ASN A 137 8.24 11.22 -7.47
C ASN A 137 8.57 12.51 -8.20
N ILE A 138 9.43 13.33 -7.57
CA ILE A 138 9.84 14.66 -8.05
C ILE A 138 11.28 14.65 -8.54
N ALA A 139 11.66 15.67 -9.32
CA ALA A 139 13.04 15.92 -9.68
C ALA A 139 13.87 16.37 -8.46
N GLU A 140 15.17 16.19 -8.52
CA GLU A 140 16.10 16.55 -7.45
C GLU A 140 16.05 18.05 -7.12
N ASP A 141 16.01 18.91 -8.13
CA ASP A 141 15.95 20.37 -8.00
C ASP A 141 14.62 20.89 -7.46
N ALA A 142 13.59 20.04 -7.35
CA ALA A 142 12.27 20.41 -6.83
C ALA A 142 12.10 20.15 -5.33
N LEU A 143 13.13 19.68 -4.62
CA LEU A 143 13.04 19.35 -3.18
C LEU A 143 12.70 20.57 -2.32
N ASP A 144 13.33 21.72 -2.55
CA ASP A 144 13.07 22.95 -1.80
C ASP A 144 11.66 23.52 -2.04
N GLY A 145 11.02 23.08 -3.11
CA GLY A 145 9.70 23.56 -3.56
C GLY A 145 8.57 22.54 -3.45
N ILE A 146 8.72 21.45 -2.69
CA ILE A 146 7.72 20.37 -2.61
C ILE A 146 6.32 20.91 -2.29
N ASP A 147 6.22 21.84 -1.34
CA ASP A 147 4.93 22.40 -0.88
C ASP A 147 4.30 23.38 -1.86
N THR A 148 5.01 23.81 -2.87
CA THR A 148 4.51 24.71 -3.92
C THR A 148 4.42 24.02 -5.28
N ASN A 149 4.86 22.77 -5.40
CA ASN A 149 4.86 22.03 -6.65
C ASN A 149 3.42 21.65 -7.06
N PRO A 150 2.91 22.14 -8.20
CA PRO A 150 1.53 21.92 -8.61
C PRO A 150 1.23 20.44 -8.89
N LEU A 151 2.19 19.66 -9.39
CA LEU A 151 2.01 18.22 -9.67
C LEU A 151 1.90 17.44 -8.36
N VAL A 152 2.67 17.77 -7.34
CA VAL A 152 2.57 17.19 -5.99
C VAL A 152 1.23 17.52 -5.36
N HIS A 153 0.73 18.75 -5.54
CA HIS A 153 -0.59 19.12 -5.03
C HIS A 153 -1.71 18.27 -5.63
N ILE A 154 -1.67 17.96 -6.92
CA ILE A 154 -2.64 17.08 -7.58
C ILE A 154 -2.65 15.71 -6.89
N VAL A 155 -1.48 15.10 -6.66
CA VAL A 155 -1.38 13.79 -5.99
C VAL A 155 -1.88 13.85 -4.55
N ARG A 156 -1.50 14.91 -3.81
CA ARG A 156 -1.98 15.13 -2.42
C ARG A 156 -3.49 15.30 -2.34
N ASP A 157 -4.10 15.96 -3.30
CA ASP A 157 -5.56 16.17 -3.32
C ASP A 157 -6.31 14.86 -3.63
N ILE A 158 -5.81 14.05 -4.55
CA ILE A 158 -6.36 12.71 -4.81
C ILE A 158 -6.20 11.82 -3.57
N ALA A 159 -5.01 11.77 -2.99
CA ALA A 159 -4.75 11.01 -1.77
C ALA A 159 -5.70 11.41 -0.63
N ARG A 160 -5.92 12.70 -0.45
CA ARG A 160 -6.85 13.22 0.57
C ARG A 160 -8.29 12.79 0.33
N GLN A 161 -8.75 12.79 -0.94
CA GLN A 161 -10.09 12.31 -1.31
C GLN A 161 -10.29 10.83 -1.04
N GLU A 162 -9.22 10.04 -1.17
CA GLU A 162 -9.23 8.59 -0.90
C GLU A 162 -8.85 8.24 0.54
N HIS A 163 -8.67 9.21 1.43
CA HIS A 163 -8.17 9.03 2.79
C HIS A 163 -6.82 8.30 2.85
N ALA A 164 -6.00 8.47 1.83
CA ALA A 164 -4.68 7.90 1.70
C ALA A 164 -3.58 8.90 2.08
N GLU A 165 -2.40 8.40 2.41
CA GLU A 165 -1.21 9.20 2.64
C GLU A 165 -0.47 9.48 1.32
N CYS A 166 0.17 10.66 1.23
CA CYS A 166 1.03 11.03 0.11
C CYS A 166 2.40 11.45 0.63
N VAL A 167 3.44 10.80 0.13
CA VAL A 167 4.86 11.10 0.40
C VAL A 167 5.48 11.63 -0.89
N ALA A 168 6.20 12.76 -0.82
CA ALA A 168 7.00 13.25 -1.94
C ALA A 168 8.45 12.83 -1.75
N ILE A 169 9.05 12.23 -2.78
CA ILE A 169 10.44 11.77 -2.78
C ILE A 169 11.08 12.04 -4.13
N SER A 170 12.41 12.13 -4.16
CA SER A 170 13.19 12.05 -5.40
C SER A 170 13.84 10.67 -5.50
N ALA A 171 13.38 9.85 -6.43
CA ALA A 171 13.94 8.52 -6.64
C ALA A 171 15.42 8.60 -7.08
N GLN A 172 15.82 9.66 -7.78
CA GLN A 172 17.20 9.90 -8.17
C GLN A 172 18.12 10.08 -6.96
N ILE A 173 17.70 10.89 -5.98
CA ILE A 173 18.46 11.07 -4.74
C ILE A 173 18.53 9.76 -3.95
N GLU A 174 17.42 9.00 -3.87
CA GLU A 174 17.42 7.72 -3.19
C GLU A 174 18.38 6.72 -3.84
N GLU A 175 18.52 6.74 -5.18
CA GLU A 175 19.50 5.94 -5.92
C GLU A 175 20.93 6.36 -5.58
N GLU A 176 21.21 7.66 -5.54
CA GLU A 176 22.53 8.19 -5.23
C GLU A 176 23.00 7.82 -3.82
N ILE A 177 22.11 8.00 -2.81
CA ILE A 177 22.45 7.71 -1.41
C ILE A 177 22.46 6.21 -1.08
N ALA A 178 21.84 5.36 -1.91
CA ALA A 178 21.78 3.91 -1.66
C ALA A 178 23.16 3.23 -1.69
N GLY A 179 24.12 3.82 -2.41
CA GLY A 179 25.49 3.32 -2.50
C GLY A 179 26.47 3.94 -1.51
N MET A 180 26.02 4.92 -0.70
CA MET A 180 26.88 5.66 0.22
C MET A 180 27.00 4.94 1.59
N GLU A 181 28.17 5.07 2.21
CA GLU A 181 28.34 4.70 3.61
C GLU A 181 27.53 5.62 4.54
N ALA A 182 27.23 5.17 5.76
CA ALA A 182 26.29 5.87 6.66
C ALA A 182 26.69 7.32 6.95
N ASP A 183 27.98 7.58 7.15
CA ASP A 183 28.50 8.93 7.46
C ASP A 183 28.42 9.85 6.22
N GLU A 184 28.75 9.34 5.04
CA GLU A 184 28.66 10.06 3.77
C GLU A 184 27.20 10.41 3.45
N ARG A 185 26.30 9.45 3.64
CA ARG A 185 24.85 9.64 3.45
C ARG A 185 24.30 10.72 4.38
N ALA A 186 24.71 10.71 5.67
CA ALA A 186 24.27 11.72 6.63
C ALA A 186 24.72 13.13 6.21
N MET A 187 25.99 13.28 5.80
CA MET A 187 26.52 14.57 5.31
C MET A 187 25.80 15.06 4.05
N PHE A 188 25.54 14.16 3.10
CA PHE A 188 24.83 14.48 1.87
C PHE A 188 23.39 14.95 2.11
N LEU A 189 22.66 14.26 3.00
CA LEU A 189 21.31 14.66 3.38
C LEU A 189 21.30 16.01 4.13
N GLU A 190 22.28 16.27 5.00
CA GLU A 190 22.43 17.54 5.69
C GLU A 190 22.71 18.69 4.69
N GLU A 191 23.54 18.48 3.68
CA GLU A 191 23.82 19.47 2.62
C GLU A 191 22.56 19.81 1.81
N LEU A 192 21.70 18.84 1.57
CA LEU A 192 20.38 19.03 0.93
C LEU A 192 19.31 19.58 1.87
N GLY A 193 19.60 19.78 3.16
CA GLY A 193 18.62 20.24 4.15
C GLY A 193 17.53 19.20 4.49
N ILE A 194 17.78 17.92 4.24
CA ILE A 194 16.84 16.81 4.43
C ILE A 194 17.17 16.07 5.73
N GLU A 195 16.24 16.03 6.68
CA GLU A 195 16.43 15.32 7.95
C GLU A 195 16.41 13.79 7.81
N LYS A 196 15.60 13.27 6.88
CA LYS A 196 15.41 11.83 6.63
C LYS A 196 15.27 11.58 5.14
N SER A 197 15.80 10.47 4.67
CA SER A 197 15.61 10.06 3.27
C SER A 197 14.12 9.84 2.96
N GLY A 198 13.77 9.99 1.70
CA GLY A 198 12.41 9.69 1.22
C GLY A 198 12.04 8.24 1.45
N LEU A 199 12.99 7.31 1.28
CA LEU A 199 12.78 5.88 1.55
C LEU A 199 12.49 5.62 3.03
N ASP A 200 13.23 6.24 3.97
CA ASP A 200 12.97 6.10 5.42
C ASP A 200 11.58 6.65 5.78
N THR A 201 11.18 7.75 5.14
CA THR A 201 9.85 8.34 5.31
C THR A 201 8.78 7.41 4.77
N LEU A 202 8.96 6.84 3.57
CA LEU A 202 8.04 5.87 2.97
C LEU A 202 7.91 4.60 3.81
N ILE A 203 9.03 4.04 4.31
CA ILE A 203 9.00 2.87 5.19
C ILE A 203 8.20 3.18 6.45
N THR A 204 8.39 4.35 7.06
CA THR A 204 7.65 4.77 8.25
C THR A 204 6.15 4.87 7.96
N ALA A 205 5.78 5.48 6.83
CA ALA A 205 4.40 5.58 6.36
C ALA A 205 3.76 4.20 6.12
N CYS A 206 4.49 3.27 5.49
CA CYS A 206 4.03 1.89 5.28
C CYS A 206 3.79 1.14 6.60
N TYR A 207 4.70 1.29 7.58
CA TYR A 207 4.52 0.71 8.91
C TYR A 207 3.29 1.26 9.60
N HIS A 208 3.07 2.57 9.51
CA HIS A 208 1.89 3.22 10.07
C HIS A 208 0.61 2.73 9.40
N LEU A 209 0.56 2.71 8.06
CA LEU A 209 -0.59 2.25 7.28
C LEU A 209 -1.00 0.82 7.60
N LEU A 210 -0.03 -0.08 7.72
CA LEU A 210 -0.26 -1.49 8.03
C LEU A 210 -0.45 -1.76 9.52
N GLY A 211 -0.37 -0.72 10.38
CA GLY A 211 -0.43 -0.85 11.83
C GLY A 211 0.68 -1.72 12.41
N LEU A 212 1.87 -1.68 11.80
CA LEU A 212 3.01 -2.47 12.23
C LEU A 212 3.79 -1.74 13.33
N ILE A 213 4.35 -2.54 14.23
CA ILE A 213 5.34 -2.12 15.22
C ILE A 213 6.45 -3.14 15.28
N SER A 214 7.63 -2.73 15.73
CA SER A 214 8.77 -3.62 15.94
C SER A 214 9.15 -3.68 17.41
N PHE A 215 9.54 -4.87 17.86
CA PHE A 215 10.21 -5.05 19.12
C PHE A 215 11.57 -5.72 18.90
N LEU A 216 12.51 -5.50 19.80
CA LEU A 216 13.84 -6.04 19.72
C LEU A 216 14.01 -7.17 20.73
N THR A 217 14.76 -8.19 20.34
CA THR A 217 15.31 -9.17 21.28
C THR A 217 16.82 -8.98 21.36
N ALA A 218 17.37 -9.02 22.59
CA ALA A 218 18.79 -9.00 22.83
C ALA A 218 19.18 -10.30 23.57
N GLY A 219 20.02 -11.11 22.95
CA GLY A 219 20.60 -12.30 23.51
C GLY A 219 22.13 -12.21 23.53
N SER A 220 22.81 -13.23 24.08
CA SER A 220 24.26 -13.32 24.05
C SER A 220 24.83 -13.41 22.64
N ASP A 221 24.09 -14.04 21.74
CA ASP A 221 24.57 -14.44 20.40
C ASP A 221 23.91 -13.63 19.27
N GLU A 222 22.73 -13.07 19.50
CA GLU A 222 21.97 -12.37 18.46
C GLU A 222 21.12 -11.24 19.06
N CYS A 223 21.14 -10.08 18.36
CA CYS A 223 20.15 -9.03 18.52
C CYS A 223 19.29 -8.96 17.27
N ARG A 224 17.95 -8.98 17.42
CA ARG A 224 17.05 -9.03 16.27
C ARG A 224 15.80 -8.19 16.48
N ALA A 225 15.36 -7.55 15.38
CA ALA A 225 14.07 -6.86 15.31
C ALA A 225 12.99 -7.81 14.79
N TRP A 226 11.81 -7.75 15.41
CA TRP A 226 10.64 -8.55 15.07
C TRP A 226 9.45 -7.64 14.79
N THR A 227 8.82 -7.83 13.64
CA THR A 227 7.68 -7.02 13.24
C THR A 227 6.36 -7.74 13.58
N ILE A 228 5.46 -7.02 14.25
CA ILE A 228 4.12 -7.47 14.63
C ILE A 228 3.07 -6.39 14.33
N LYS A 229 1.81 -6.77 14.28
CA LYS A 229 0.72 -5.80 14.22
C LYS A 229 0.49 -5.14 15.59
N ARG A 230 0.17 -3.87 15.60
CA ARG A 230 -0.26 -3.12 16.79
C ARG A 230 -1.44 -3.86 17.46
N GLY A 231 -1.40 -4.02 18.77
CA GLY A 231 -2.41 -4.77 19.52
C GLY A 231 -2.15 -6.29 19.60
N THR A 232 -1.10 -6.81 18.96
CA THR A 232 -0.66 -8.20 19.16
C THR A 232 -0.32 -8.43 20.62
N LYS A 233 -0.90 -9.48 21.23
CA LYS A 233 -0.65 -9.83 22.63
C LYS A 233 0.73 -10.48 22.81
N ALA A 234 1.30 -10.37 24.02
CA ALA A 234 2.64 -10.86 24.31
C ALA A 234 2.91 -12.34 23.96
N PRO A 235 1.98 -13.30 24.18
CA PRO A 235 2.20 -14.68 23.73
C PRO A 235 2.39 -14.80 22.22
N GLN A 236 1.52 -14.16 21.43
CA GLN A 236 1.60 -14.17 19.97
C GLN A 236 2.85 -13.44 19.45
N ALA A 237 3.26 -12.35 20.12
CA ALA A 237 4.52 -11.68 19.81
C ALA A 237 5.71 -12.61 20.05
N ALA A 238 5.75 -13.33 21.17
CA ALA A 238 6.76 -14.34 21.46
C ALA A 238 6.74 -15.49 20.43
N GLY A 239 5.58 -15.84 19.91
CA GLY A 239 5.39 -16.81 18.84
C GLY A 239 6.07 -16.43 17.52
N LYS A 240 6.30 -15.12 17.28
CA LYS A 240 7.09 -14.66 16.11
C LYS A 240 8.55 -15.02 16.22
N ILE A 241 9.10 -15.14 17.44
CA ILE A 241 10.47 -15.57 17.68
C ILE A 241 10.56 -17.09 17.46
N HIS A 242 9.68 -17.84 18.13
CA HIS A 242 9.57 -19.30 17.99
C HIS A 242 8.18 -19.77 18.47
N THR A 243 7.60 -20.75 17.76
CA THR A 243 6.25 -21.28 18.09
C THR A 243 6.14 -21.84 19.50
N ASP A 244 7.22 -22.39 20.06
CA ASP A 244 7.23 -22.92 21.41
C ASP A 244 7.13 -21.81 22.46
N PHE A 245 7.59 -20.60 22.15
CA PHE A 245 7.46 -19.44 23.04
C PHE A 245 6.02 -18.95 23.15
N GLU A 246 5.21 -19.14 22.13
CA GLU A 246 3.78 -18.85 22.23
C GLU A 246 3.08 -19.83 23.16
N ARG A 247 3.34 -21.13 22.98
CA ARG A 247 2.71 -22.22 23.78
C ARG A 247 3.16 -22.23 25.24
N GLY A 248 4.45 -21.97 25.47
CA GLY A 248 5.07 -21.97 26.80
C GLY A 248 5.15 -20.58 27.43
N PHE A 249 4.46 -19.58 26.91
CA PHE A 249 4.57 -18.21 27.41
C PHE A 249 4.07 -18.08 28.84
N ILE A 250 4.95 -17.59 29.71
CA ILE A 250 4.64 -17.32 31.11
C ILE A 250 4.69 -15.82 31.36
N ARG A 251 5.83 -15.20 31.03
CA ARG A 251 6.07 -13.75 31.18
C ARG A 251 7.19 -13.31 30.27
N ALA A 252 7.22 -12.01 29.94
CA ALA A 252 8.33 -11.34 29.30
C ALA A 252 8.77 -10.14 30.16
N GLU A 253 10.05 -9.86 30.19
CA GLU A 253 10.58 -8.61 30.69
C GLU A 253 10.76 -7.68 29.50
N ILE A 254 10.17 -6.49 29.59
CA ILE A 254 10.19 -5.50 28.51
C ILE A 254 10.83 -4.23 29.05
N VAL A 255 11.86 -3.77 28.36
CA VAL A 255 12.60 -2.57 28.70
C VAL A 255 12.52 -1.59 27.52
N PRO A 256 12.27 -0.30 27.74
CA PRO A 256 12.38 0.71 26.67
C PRO A 256 13.79 0.72 26.09
N PHE A 257 13.90 0.87 24.76
CA PHE A 257 15.19 0.85 24.06
C PHE A 257 16.20 1.85 24.63
N GLU A 258 15.74 3.06 24.96
CA GLU A 258 16.58 4.11 25.56
C GLU A 258 17.12 3.75 26.97
N THR A 259 16.46 2.81 27.65
CA THR A 259 16.90 2.34 28.96
C THR A 259 17.90 1.19 28.83
N LEU A 260 17.92 0.51 27.69
CA LEU A 260 18.85 -0.59 27.41
C LEU A 260 20.20 -0.09 26.89
N LYS A 261 20.24 1.08 26.33
CA LYS A 261 21.43 1.79 25.87
C LYS A 261 22.32 2.18 27.05
#